data_a4b11ce50a7d3db8bfc224b8dc86ebc3
#
_entry.id   a4b11ce50a7d3db8bfc224b8dc86ebc3
#
_cell.length_a   1.000
_cell.length_b   1.000
_cell.length_c   1.000
_cell.angle_alpha   90.00
_cell.angle_beta   90.00
_cell.angle_gamma   90.00
#
_symmetry.space_group_name_H-M   'P 1'
#
loop_
_entity.id
_entity.type
_entity.pdbx_description
1 polymer ?
#
loop_
_entity_poly.entity_id
_entity_poly.type
_entity_poly.pdbx_seq_one_letter_code
_entity_poly.pdbx_strand_id
1 'polypeptide(L)'
;LGSGNHFIEVCLGSLDVVWVVLHSGSRGVGNRLATKHIKVAVNECRAAGISLEDPDLAYLTEGTESFDAYIEDMNWCQQYALGNREAMMDAVLNQLFRLARSGSETLRINCHHNFTQRETHFGEEVWLTRKGAIAAYLGVKGIVPGSMATATFITEGLGNPDSYHSSAHGGGRQMSRRQAKWELSLEGADGLNTMMAGTAWNV
;
A
#
# COMPACT_ATOMS: atom_id res chain seq x y z
N LEU A 1 8.24 12.29 -1.62
CA LEU A 1 7.28 11.21 -1.76
C LEU A 1 7.96 9.87 -1.97
N GLY A 2 8.71 9.66 -2.94
CA GLY A 2 9.31 8.39 -3.35
C GLY A 2 9.16 8.18 -4.85
N SER A 3 9.46 6.98 -5.30
CA SER A 3 9.30 6.60 -6.70
C SER A 3 8.11 5.63 -6.85
N GLY A 4 7.63 5.50 -8.05
CA GLY A 4 6.64 4.51 -8.40
C GLY A 4 5.20 4.97 -8.19
N ASN A 5 4.50 4.36 -7.26
CA ASN A 5 3.08 4.63 -6.99
C ASN A 5 2.84 5.51 -5.75
N HIS A 6 3.84 6.26 -5.31
CA HIS A 6 3.65 7.22 -4.21
C HIS A 6 3.08 8.53 -4.75
N PHE A 7 1.98 8.99 -4.17
CA PHE A 7 1.32 10.23 -4.58
C PHE A 7 0.64 10.92 -3.40
N ILE A 8 0.34 12.20 -3.58
CA ILE A 8 -0.59 12.97 -2.77
C ILE A 8 -1.54 13.63 -3.76
N GLU A 9 -2.82 13.49 -3.51
CA GLU A 9 -3.85 14.07 -4.36
C GLU A 9 -4.95 14.71 -3.51
N VAL A 10 -5.53 15.78 -4.01
CA VAL A 10 -6.69 16.45 -3.41
C VAL A 10 -7.87 16.21 -4.34
N CYS A 11 -8.90 15.56 -3.82
CA CYS A 11 -10.09 15.17 -4.55
C CYS A 11 -11.31 15.85 -4.01
N LEU A 12 -12.26 16.16 -4.90
CA LEU A 12 -13.60 16.52 -4.50
C LEU A 12 -14.46 15.25 -4.51
N GLY A 13 -15.02 14.91 -3.36
CA GLY A 13 -15.90 13.77 -3.21
C GLY A 13 -17.35 14.08 -3.55
N SER A 14 -18.20 13.07 -3.59
CA SER A 14 -19.65 13.21 -3.57
C SER A 14 -20.03 14.03 -2.32
N LEU A 15 -20.96 14.93 -2.39
CA LEU A 15 -21.36 15.83 -1.30
C LEU A 15 -20.41 17.02 -1.06
N ASP A 16 -19.60 17.39 -2.05
CA ASP A 16 -18.67 18.53 -1.99
C ASP A 16 -17.68 18.52 -0.82
N VAL A 17 -17.38 17.33 -0.31
CA VAL A 17 -16.36 17.13 0.73
C VAL A 17 -14.98 16.99 0.08
N VAL A 18 -14.01 17.76 0.56
CA VAL A 18 -12.63 17.65 0.11
C VAL A 18 -11.94 16.46 0.79
N TRP A 19 -11.34 15.61 -0.01
CA TRP A 19 -10.54 14.48 0.43
C TRP A 19 -9.07 14.68 0.05
N VAL A 20 -8.19 14.33 0.97
CA VAL A 20 -6.76 14.24 0.69
C VAL A 20 -6.36 12.77 0.71
N VAL A 21 -5.88 12.27 -0.41
CA VAL A 21 -5.42 10.89 -0.56
C VAL A 21 -3.89 10.88 -0.62
N LEU A 22 -3.28 10.07 0.22
CA LEU A 22 -1.83 9.94 0.31
C LEU A 22 -1.45 8.47 0.24
N HIS A 23 -0.59 8.13 -0.72
CA HIS A 23 -0.04 6.78 -0.86
C HIS A 23 1.46 6.80 -0.59
N SER A 24 1.87 6.23 0.54
CA SER A 24 3.27 6.09 0.94
C SER A 24 3.45 4.88 1.86
N GLY A 25 4.68 4.39 1.97
CA GLY A 25 5.03 3.20 2.75
C GLY A 25 6.25 3.40 3.64
N SER A 26 6.98 2.32 3.91
CA SER A 26 8.19 2.30 4.76
C SER A 26 9.42 2.94 4.12
N ARG A 27 9.27 3.54 2.93
CA ARG A 27 10.35 4.20 2.21
C ARG A 27 11.48 3.21 1.88
N GLY A 28 12.70 3.71 1.69
CA GLY A 28 13.88 2.86 1.41
C GLY A 28 14.30 1.96 2.57
N VAL A 29 13.83 2.22 3.78
CA VAL A 29 14.19 1.42 4.97
C VAL A 29 13.64 0.01 4.86
N GLY A 30 12.33 -0.12 4.61
CA GLY A 30 11.70 -1.45 4.47
C GLY A 30 12.30 -2.28 3.34
N ASN A 31 12.63 -1.66 2.21
CA ASN A 31 13.30 -2.36 1.11
C ASN A 31 14.69 -2.91 1.54
N ARG A 32 15.47 -2.12 2.26
CA ARG A 32 16.80 -2.57 2.75
C ARG A 32 16.69 -3.72 3.74
N LEU A 33 15.76 -3.64 4.70
CA LEU A 33 15.53 -4.71 5.67
C LEU A 33 15.01 -5.98 5.00
N ALA A 34 14.04 -5.87 4.10
CA ALA A 34 13.55 -7.00 3.31
C ALA A 34 14.69 -7.67 2.52
N THR A 35 15.55 -6.89 1.85
CA THR A 35 16.71 -7.42 1.11
C THR A 35 17.68 -8.18 2.02
N LYS A 36 17.88 -7.72 3.26
CA LYS A 36 18.70 -8.42 4.26
C LYS A 36 18.11 -9.81 4.55
N HIS A 37 16.81 -9.88 4.90
CA HIS A 37 16.14 -11.11 5.27
C HIS A 37 15.97 -12.09 4.10
N ILE A 38 15.75 -11.59 2.88
CA ILE A 38 15.74 -12.42 1.66
C ILE A 38 17.08 -13.16 1.50
N LYS A 39 18.21 -12.46 1.69
CA LYS A 39 19.54 -13.09 1.61
C LYS A 39 19.73 -14.15 2.70
N VAL A 40 19.24 -13.91 3.92
CA VAL A 40 19.28 -14.90 5.01
C VAL A 40 18.48 -16.13 4.62
N ALA A 41 17.23 -15.96 4.18
CA ALA A 41 16.36 -17.06 3.76
C ALA A 41 16.97 -17.91 2.64
N VAL A 42 17.52 -17.28 1.59
CA VAL A 42 18.20 -17.98 0.49
C VAL A 42 19.39 -18.79 1.00
N ASN A 43 20.18 -18.24 1.93
CA ASN A 43 21.34 -18.93 2.47
C ASN A 43 20.93 -20.10 3.37
N GLU A 44 19.89 -19.96 4.20
CA GLU A 44 19.38 -21.04 5.04
C GLU A 44 18.79 -22.18 4.22
N CYS A 45 17.97 -21.88 3.21
CA CYS A 45 17.47 -22.91 2.29
C CYS A 45 18.62 -23.67 1.61
N ARG A 46 19.66 -22.95 1.16
CA ARG A 46 20.85 -23.57 0.55
C ARG A 46 21.62 -24.45 1.56
N ALA A 47 21.83 -23.96 2.78
CA ALA A 47 22.54 -24.71 3.83
C ALA A 47 21.77 -25.98 4.24
N ALA A 48 20.44 -25.94 4.19
CA ALA A 48 19.56 -27.10 4.42
C ALA A 48 19.44 -28.05 3.23
N GLY A 49 20.12 -27.78 2.11
CA GLY A 49 20.06 -28.62 0.89
C GLY A 49 18.72 -28.52 0.14
N ILE A 50 17.94 -27.47 0.41
CA ILE A 50 16.64 -27.25 -0.23
C ILE A 50 16.89 -26.68 -1.62
N SER A 51 16.43 -27.39 -2.66
CA SER A 51 16.43 -26.91 -4.04
C SER A 51 15.20 -26.06 -4.28
N LEU A 52 15.38 -24.77 -4.50
CA LEU A 52 14.31 -23.85 -4.86
C LEU A 52 14.19 -23.78 -6.39
N GLU A 53 12.97 -23.86 -6.93
CA GLU A 53 12.70 -23.62 -8.34
C GLU A 53 12.97 -22.19 -8.74
N ASP A 54 12.70 -21.25 -7.83
CA ASP A 54 13.00 -19.82 -7.94
C ASP A 54 13.59 -19.31 -6.62
N PRO A 55 14.71 -18.58 -6.62
CA PRO A 55 15.27 -17.97 -5.40
C PRO A 55 14.29 -17.06 -4.64
N ASP A 56 13.30 -16.51 -5.31
CA ASP A 56 12.26 -15.67 -4.69
C ASP A 56 11.26 -16.48 -3.84
N LEU A 57 11.32 -17.82 -3.91
CA LEU A 57 10.55 -18.75 -3.06
C LEU A 57 11.28 -19.12 -1.76
N ALA A 58 12.43 -18.50 -1.48
CA ALA A 58 13.14 -18.75 -0.24
C ALA A 58 12.31 -18.31 0.98
N TYR A 59 12.40 -19.10 2.05
CA TYR A 59 11.61 -18.90 3.26
C TYR A 59 12.46 -19.03 4.51
N LEU A 60 11.93 -18.51 5.61
CA LEU A 60 12.45 -18.69 6.97
C LEU A 60 11.48 -19.62 7.72
N THR A 61 12.03 -20.54 8.50
CA THR A 61 11.22 -21.49 9.28
C THR A 61 10.76 -20.85 10.58
N GLU A 62 9.47 -20.90 10.88
CA GLU A 62 8.90 -20.43 12.14
C GLU A 62 9.58 -21.11 13.35
N GLY A 63 9.85 -20.34 14.40
CA GLY A 63 10.55 -20.79 15.60
C GLY A 63 12.07 -20.75 15.50
N THR A 64 12.63 -20.22 14.40
CA THR A 64 14.07 -19.94 14.29
C THR A 64 14.37 -18.48 14.62
N GLU A 65 15.60 -18.20 15.08
CA GLU A 65 16.05 -16.83 15.38
C GLU A 65 15.95 -15.90 14.16
N SER A 66 16.23 -16.42 12.97
CA SER A 66 16.12 -15.65 11.72
C SER A 66 14.68 -15.30 11.35
N PHE A 67 13.73 -16.20 11.61
CA PHE A 67 12.31 -15.93 11.44
C PHE A 67 11.84 -14.84 12.42
N ASP A 68 12.19 -14.98 13.70
CA ASP A 68 11.79 -14.01 14.73
C ASP A 68 12.37 -12.62 14.43
N ALA A 69 13.65 -12.53 14.03
CA ALA A 69 14.28 -11.29 13.62
C ALA A 69 13.62 -10.67 12.39
N TYR A 70 13.17 -11.48 11.42
CA TYR A 70 12.40 -10.99 10.27
C TYR A 70 11.05 -10.41 10.68
N ILE A 71 10.31 -11.10 11.55
CA ILE A 71 9.01 -10.65 12.05
C ILE A 71 9.16 -9.34 12.83
N GLU A 72 10.20 -9.20 13.66
CA GLU A 72 10.48 -7.96 14.40
C GLU A 72 10.75 -6.80 13.44
N ASP A 73 11.71 -6.95 12.51
CA ASP A 73 12.06 -5.93 11.53
C ASP A 73 10.86 -5.56 10.63
N MET A 74 10.03 -6.53 10.24
CA MET A 74 8.82 -6.34 9.45
C MET A 74 7.77 -5.54 10.22
N ASN A 75 7.49 -5.90 11.47
CA ASN A 75 6.56 -5.19 12.33
C ASN A 75 7.00 -3.75 12.55
N TRP A 76 8.29 -3.54 12.80
CA TRP A 76 8.87 -2.21 12.91
C TRP A 76 8.66 -1.39 11.63
N CYS A 77 8.89 -1.98 10.45
CA CYS A 77 8.66 -1.32 9.16
C CYS A 77 7.18 -0.95 8.93
N GLN A 78 6.27 -1.79 9.38
CA GLN A 78 4.82 -1.52 9.30
C GLN A 78 4.44 -0.34 10.20
N GLN A 79 4.93 -0.32 11.44
CA GLN A 79 4.73 0.81 12.36
C GLN A 79 5.34 2.11 11.82
N TYR A 80 6.57 2.03 11.30
CA TYR A 80 7.23 3.17 10.67
C TYR A 80 6.41 3.70 9.48
N ALA A 81 5.87 2.83 8.63
CA ALA A 81 5.05 3.23 7.49
C ALA A 81 3.76 3.93 7.93
N LEU A 82 3.14 3.44 9.01
CA LEU A 82 1.95 4.06 9.60
C LEU A 82 2.25 5.47 10.08
N GLY A 83 3.27 5.63 10.94
CA GLY A 83 3.68 6.92 11.48
C GLY A 83 4.17 7.90 10.39
N ASN A 84 4.86 7.40 9.36
CA ASN A 84 5.29 8.22 8.23
C ASN A 84 4.08 8.80 7.46
N ARG A 85 3.02 8.02 7.24
CA ARG A 85 1.79 8.53 6.59
C ARG A 85 1.08 9.56 7.46
N GLU A 86 0.99 9.33 8.78
CA GLU A 86 0.42 10.31 9.72
C GLU A 86 1.16 11.65 9.65
N ALA A 87 2.48 11.63 9.82
CA ALA A 87 3.29 12.84 9.77
C ALA A 87 3.20 13.57 8.41
N MET A 88 3.15 12.83 7.32
CA MET A 88 3.00 13.41 5.98
C MET A 88 1.61 14.03 5.82
N MET A 89 0.54 13.37 6.28
CA MET A 89 -0.82 13.90 6.21
C MET A 89 -0.96 15.18 7.04
N ASP A 90 -0.42 15.19 8.26
CA ASP A 90 -0.42 16.39 9.10
C ASP A 90 0.28 17.57 8.40
N ALA A 91 1.42 17.33 7.77
CA ALA A 91 2.13 18.35 7.02
C ALA A 91 1.32 18.90 5.83
N VAL A 92 0.63 18.02 5.10
CA VAL A 92 -0.23 18.41 3.97
C VAL A 92 -1.44 19.20 4.44
N LEU A 93 -2.16 18.72 5.45
CA LEU A 93 -3.35 19.38 5.99
C LEU A 93 -3.02 20.76 6.56
N ASN A 94 -1.88 20.89 7.26
CA ASN A 94 -1.42 22.18 7.75
C ASN A 94 -1.22 23.20 6.62
N GLN A 95 -0.71 22.80 5.46
CA GLN A 95 -0.58 23.68 4.31
C GLN A 95 -1.94 24.01 3.68
N LEU A 96 -2.81 23.01 3.53
CA LEU A 96 -4.15 23.20 2.95
C LEU A 96 -4.99 24.16 3.80
N PHE A 97 -5.01 24.00 5.13
CA PHE A 97 -5.76 24.89 6.03
C PHE A 97 -5.22 26.32 6.03
N ARG A 98 -3.90 26.50 5.88
CA ARG A 98 -3.30 27.84 5.71
C ARG A 98 -3.76 28.49 4.40
N LEU A 99 -3.77 27.74 3.30
CA LEU A 99 -4.20 28.25 1.99
C LEU A 99 -5.70 28.57 1.98
N ALA A 100 -6.52 27.67 2.49
CA ALA A 100 -7.97 27.84 2.56
C ALA A 100 -8.42 28.86 3.63
N ARG A 101 -7.54 29.24 4.56
CA ARG A 101 -7.82 30.10 5.72
C ARG A 101 -8.93 29.57 6.64
N SER A 102 -9.34 28.33 6.47
CA SER A 102 -10.38 27.67 7.25
C SER A 102 -10.35 26.18 6.98
N GLY A 103 -11.05 25.39 7.78
CA GLY A 103 -11.22 23.96 7.60
C GLY A 103 -10.84 23.18 8.87
N SER A 104 -11.37 21.99 8.93
CA SER A 104 -11.02 21.01 9.99
C SER A 104 -11.09 19.61 9.41
N GLU A 105 -10.25 18.74 9.93
CA GLU A 105 -10.30 17.32 9.60
C GLU A 105 -11.51 16.68 10.32
N THR A 106 -12.33 15.96 9.58
CA THR A 106 -13.53 15.29 10.10
C THR A 106 -13.38 13.77 10.15
N LEU A 107 -12.50 13.23 9.30
CA LEU A 107 -12.26 11.79 9.23
C LEU A 107 -10.85 11.54 8.72
N ARG A 108 -10.14 10.60 9.35
CA ARG A 108 -8.85 10.08 8.87
C ARG A 108 -8.92 8.57 8.74
N ILE A 109 -8.45 8.04 7.61
CA ILE A 109 -8.32 6.61 7.35
C ILE A 109 -6.85 6.34 7.03
N ASN A 110 -6.19 5.51 7.82
CA ASN A 110 -4.81 5.12 7.58
C ASN A 110 -4.71 3.60 7.59
N CYS A 111 -4.68 3.01 6.42
CA CYS A 111 -4.67 1.55 6.26
C CYS A 111 -3.41 1.06 5.54
N HIS A 112 -3.01 -0.16 5.84
CA HIS A 112 -2.00 -0.90 5.09
C HIS A 112 -2.64 -1.69 3.97
N HIS A 113 -1.89 -1.92 2.89
CA HIS A 113 -2.26 -2.83 1.80
C HIS A 113 -1.15 -3.82 1.41
N ASN A 114 -0.01 -3.73 2.08
CA ASN A 114 1.09 -4.69 2.03
C ASN A 114 1.59 -4.85 3.46
N PHE A 115 1.12 -5.87 4.14
CA PHE A 115 1.47 -6.11 5.55
C PHE A 115 1.19 -7.55 5.93
N THR A 116 1.82 -7.99 7.01
CA THR A 116 1.60 -9.30 7.61
C THR A 116 1.32 -9.11 9.08
N GLN A 117 0.35 -9.86 9.59
CA GLN A 117 0.08 -9.90 11.02
C GLN A 117 -0.44 -11.28 11.44
N ARG A 118 -0.34 -11.59 12.73
CA ARG A 118 -0.89 -12.82 13.29
C ARG A 118 -2.38 -12.62 13.53
N GLU A 119 -3.19 -13.53 13.01
CA GLU A 119 -4.65 -13.48 13.08
C GLU A 119 -5.22 -14.88 13.33
N THR A 120 -6.44 -14.94 13.86
CA THR A 120 -7.18 -16.21 14.01
C THR A 120 -8.22 -16.30 12.89
N HIS A 121 -8.10 -17.34 12.06
CA HIS A 121 -9.06 -17.64 11.01
C HIS A 121 -9.46 -19.11 11.07
N PHE A 122 -10.74 -19.40 10.99
CA PHE A 122 -11.31 -20.76 11.04
C PHE A 122 -10.86 -21.58 12.25
N GLY A 123 -10.57 -20.90 13.38
CA GLY A 123 -10.08 -21.51 14.61
C GLY A 123 -8.57 -21.73 14.71
N GLU A 124 -7.83 -21.37 13.68
CA GLU A 124 -6.38 -21.51 13.62
C GLU A 124 -5.67 -20.15 13.70
N GLU A 125 -4.57 -20.07 14.43
CA GLU A 125 -3.68 -18.91 14.41
C GLU A 125 -2.74 -18.96 13.21
N VAL A 126 -2.76 -17.94 12.38
CA VAL A 126 -1.99 -17.88 11.14
C VAL A 126 -1.27 -16.54 10.98
N TRP A 127 -0.13 -16.55 10.30
CA TRP A 127 0.49 -15.35 9.78
C TRP A 127 -0.15 -14.99 8.45
N LEU A 128 -1.10 -14.03 8.49
CA LEU A 128 -1.79 -13.60 7.28
C LEU A 128 -1.05 -12.44 6.63
N THR A 129 -0.63 -12.67 5.37
CA THR A 129 0.00 -11.65 4.53
C THR A 129 -1.00 -11.08 3.54
N ARG A 130 -1.25 -9.79 3.62
CA ARG A 130 -2.01 -9.04 2.62
C ARG A 130 -1.05 -8.30 1.72
N LYS A 131 -1.08 -8.61 0.42
CA LYS A 131 -0.29 -7.94 -0.61
C LYS A 131 -1.22 -7.40 -1.69
N GLY A 132 -1.31 -6.06 -1.79
CA GLY A 132 -2.31 -5.42 -2.64
C GLY A 132 -3.74 -5.64 -2.12
N ALA A 133 -3.88 -5.87 -0.81
CA ALA A 133 -5.15 -6.07 -0.13
C ALA A 133 -5.17 -5.32 1.19
N ILE A 134 -6.34 -4.84 1.59
CA ILE A 134 -6.61 -4.15 2.85
C ILE A 134 -7.37 -5.07 3.82
N ALA A 135 -7.26 -4.81 5.11
CA ALA A 135 -8.16 -5.41 6.10
C ALA A 135 -9.58 -4.88 5.89
N ALA A 136 -10.56 -5.78 5.92
CA ALA A 136 -11.98 -5.49 5.71
C ALA A 136 -12.85 -6.14 6.78
N TYR A 137 -12.41 -6.04 8.05
CA TYR A 137 -13.25 -6.41 9.19
C TYR A 137 -14.51 -5.56 9.21
N LEU A 138 -15.56 -6.07 9.84
CA LEU A 138 -16.86 -5.39 9.92
C LEU A 138 -16.70 -3.96 10.44
N GLY A 139 -17.18 -2.98 9.68
CA GLY A 139 -17.13 -1.56 10.02
C GLY A 139 -15.75 -0.88 9.82
N VAL A 140 -14.71 -1.62 9.51
CA VAL A 140 -13.38 -1.02 9.26
C VAL A 140 -13.36 -0.30 7.92
N LYS A 141 -12.99 0.97 7.95
CA LYS A 141 -12.88 1.78 6.72
C LYS A 141 -11.56 1.51 6.00
N GLY A 142 -11.64 1.48 4.67
CA GLY A 142 -10.50 1.30 3.79
C GLY A 142 -10.53 2.26 2.60
N ILE A 143 -9.43 2.30 1.86
CA ILE A 143 -9.28 3.13 0.67
C ILE A 143 -8.90 2.22 -0.49
N VAL A 144 -9.65 2.35 -1.59
CA VAL A 144 -9.41 1.62 -2.83
C VAL A 144 -9.18 2.65 -3.94
N PRO A 145 -7.93 3.02 -4.22
CA PRO A 145 -7.62 3.99 -5.27
C PRO A 145 -7.82 3.40 -6.65
N GLY A 146 -8.33 4.22 -7.53
CA GLY A 146 -8.34 3.96 -8.97
C GLY A 146 -7.02 4.35 -9.64
N SER A 147 -7.11 4.89 -10.84
CA SER A 147 -6.00 5.54 -11.55
C SER A 147 -6.06 7.06 -11.37
N MET A 148 -5.08 7.79 -11.90
CA MET A 148 -5.08 9.26 -11.92
C MET A 148 -6.34 9.86 -12.60
N ALA A 149 -6.96 9.12 -13.53
CA ALA A 149 -8.14 9.54 -14.28
C ALA A 149 -9.45 8.89 -13.78
N THR A 150 -9.42 8.12 -12.70
CA THR A 150 -10.59 7.41 -12.17
C THR A 150 -10.74 7.63 -10.67
N ALA A 151 -11.95 7.47 -10.17
CA ALA A 151 -12.28 7.74 -8.77
C ALA A 151 -11.51 6.84 -7.79
N THR A 152 -11.22 7.40 -6.62
CA THR A 152 -10.82 6.67 -5.41
C THR A 152 -12.06 6.38 -4.58
N PHE A 153 -12.18 5.18 -4.05
CA PHE A 153 -13.33 4.75 -3.26
C PHE A 153 -12.95 4.61 -1.78
N ILE A 154 -13.79 5.16 -0.91
CA ILE A 154 -13.77 4.85 0.52
C ILE A 154 -14.75 3.70 0.75
N THR A 155 -14.25 2.65 1.37
CA THR A 155 -14.99 1.42 1.59
C THR A 155 -15.16 1.14 3.07
N GLU A 156 -16.15 0.30 3.40
CA GLU A 156 -16.32 -0.23 4.74
C GLU A 156 -16.36 -1.75 4.67
N GLY A 157 -15.58 -2.39 5.53
CA GLY A 157 -15.45 -3.84 5.58
C GLY A 157 -16.74 -4.51 6.00
N LEU A 158 -17.06 -5.62 5.35
CA LEU A 158 -18.23 -6.45 5.65
C LEU A 158 -17.91 -7.60 6.61
N GLY A 159 -16.64 -7.79 6.97
CA GLY A 159 -16.21 -8.85 7.88
C GLY A 159 -16.42 -10.26 7.34
N ASN A 160 -16.31 -10.46 6.02
CA ASN A 160 -16.49 -11.78 5.42
C ASN A 160 -15.31 -12.71 5.81
N PRO A 161 -15.55 -13.82 6.54
CA PRO A 161 -14.51 -14.74 6.95
C PRO A 161 -13.91 -15.52 5.76
N ASP A 162 -14.68 -15.80 4.71
CA ASP A 162 -14.21 -16.55 3.55
C ASP A 162 -13.12 -15.80 2.76
N SER A 163 -13.09 -14.47 2.89
CA SER A 163 -12.02 -13.63 2.34
C SER A 163 -10.90 -13.32 3.32
N TYR A 164 -10.84 -14.03 4.47
CA TYR A 164 -9.94 -13.70 5.58
C TYR A 164 -10.08 -12.24 6.02
N HIS A 165 -11.31 -11.72 6.07
CA HIS A 165 -11.60 -10.31 6.34
C HIS A 165 -10.74 -9.36 5.50
N SER A 166 -10.59 -9.65 4.22
CA SER A 166 -9.74 -8.91 3.30
C SER A 166 -10.51 -8.42 2.08
N SER A 167 -10.06 -7.31 1.51
CA SER A 167 -10.58 -6.75 0.26
C SER A 167 -9.42 -6.33 -0.64
N ALA A 168 -9.62 -6.37 -1.95
CA ALA A 168 -8.65 -5.87 -2.90
C ALA A 168 -8.41 -4.37 -2.66
N HIS A 169 -7.15 -3.93 -2.78
CA HIS A 169 -6.75 -2.53 -2.64
C HIS A 169 -6.94 -1.72 -3.93
N GLY A 170 -7.25 -2.34 -5.03
CA GLY A 170 -7.46 -1.66 -6.32
C GLY A 170 -7.78 -2.63 -7.43
N GLY A 171 -8.15 -2.11 -8.59
CA GLY A 171 -8.55 -2.89 -9.77
C GLY A 171 -7.42 -3.61 -10.51
N GLY A 172 -6.18 -3.54 -10.01
CA GLY A 172 -5.02 -4.06 -10.71
C GLY A 172 -4.58 -3.16 -11.89
N ARG A 173 -3.56 -3.59 -12.60
CA ARG A 173 -3.07 -2.91 -13.79
C ARG A 173 -3.41 -3.73 -15.02
N GLN A 174 -3.89 -3.06 -16.06
CA GLN A 174 -4.07 -3.71 -17.37
C GLN A 174 -2.74 -3.99 -18.07
N MET A 175 -1.70 -3.18 -17.77
CA MET A 175 -0.38 -3.31 -18.39
C MET A 175 0.74 -2.96 -17.41
N SER A 176 1.99 -3.35 -17.76
CA SER A 176 3.17 -2.97 -16.99
C SER A 176 3.44 -1.47 -17.06
N ARG A 177 4.16 -0.93 -16.04
CA ARG A 177 4.59 0.50 -16.08
C ARG A 177 5.43 0.82 -17.31
N ARG A 178 6.27 -0.12 -17.76
CA ARG A 178 7.11 0.06 -18.94
C ARG A 178 6.27 0.16 -20.21
N GLN A 179 5.29 -0.72 -20.33
CA GLN A 179 4.35 -0.71 -21.44
C GLN A 179 3.49 0.56 -21.45
N ALA A 180 2.94 0.96 -20.30
CA ALA A 180 2.17 2.19 -20.18
C ALA A 180 2.99 3.44 -20.59
N LYS A 181 4.24 3.52 -20.15
CA LYS A 181 5.13 4.63 -20.57
C LYS A 181 5.39 4.63 -22.06
N TRP A 182 5.49 3.45 -22.68
CA TRP A 182 5.73 3.33 -24.10
C TRP A 182 4.46 3.68 -24.90
N GLU A 183 3.31 3.12 -24.54
CA GLU A 183 2.03 3.35 -25.24
C GLU A 183 1.57 4.80 -25.10
N LEU A 184 1.60 5.36 -23.87
CA LEU A 184 1.21 6.76 -23.65
C LEU A 184 2.13 7.75 -24.34
N SER A 185 3.44 7.42 -24.54
CA SER A 185 4.34 8.26 -25.31
C SER A 185 4.07 8.21 -26.81
N LEU A 186 3.48 7.11 -27.32
CA LEU A 186 3.06 6.98 -28.71
C LEU A 186 1.80 7.80 -29.03
N GLU A 187 0.86 7.87 -28.07
CA GLU A 187 -0.35 8.70 -28.19
C GLU A 187 -0.08 10.20 -28.03
N GLY A 188 1.11 10.53 -27.54
CA GLY A 188 1.56 11.90 -27.31
C GLY A 188 0.91 12.59 -26.11
N ALA A 189 1.24 13.90 -25.94
CA ALA A 189 0.69 14.70 -24.83
C ALA A 189 -0.83 14.86 -24.90
N ASP A 190 -1.41 14.81 -26.09
CA ASP A 190 -2.83 14.99 -26.31
C ASP A 190 -3.66 13.82 -25.75
N GLY A 191 -3.18 12.58 -25.85
CA GLY A 191 -3.86 11.40 -25.27
C GLY A 191 -3.92 11.47 -23.75
N LEU A 192 -2.79 11.75 -23.13
CA LEU A 192 -2.69 11.87 -21.67
C LEU A 192 -3.46 13.08 -21.15
N ASN A 193 -3.41 14.21 -21.84
CA ASN A 193 -4.17 15.41 -21.49
C ASN A 193 -5.69 15.18 -21.58
N THR A 194 -6.14 14.40 -22.56
CA THR A 194 -7.56 14.05 -22.71
C THR A 194 -8.02 13.16 -21.57
N MET A 195 -7.22 12.15 -21.17
CA MET A 195 -7.53 11.28 -20.05
C MET A 195 -7.57 12.03 -18.71
N MET A 196 -6.76 13.07 -18.56
CA MET A 196 -6.64 13.89 -17.35
C MET A 196 -7.47 15.18 -17.40
N ALA A 197 -8.40 15.28 -18.35
CA ALA A 197 -9.22 16.48 -18.51
C ALA A 197 -9.96 16.84 -17.21
N GLY A 198 -9.84 18.09 -16.77
CA GLY A 198 -10.42 18.58 -15.51
C GLY A 198 -9.57 18.28 -14.27
N THR A 199 -8.41 17.64 -14.41
CA THR A 199 -7.48 17.38 -13.30
C THR A 199 -6.21 18.22 -13.45
N ALA A 200 -5.79 18.92 -12.41
CA ALA A 200 -4.46 19.51 -12.36
C ALA A 200 -3.45 18.45 -11.90
N TRP A 201 -2.48 18.15 -12.73
CA TRP A 201 -1.50 17.09 -12.47
C TRP A 201 -0.09 17.52 -12.84
N ASN A 202 0.90 16.82 -12.25
CA ASN A 202 2.32 17.08 -12.45
C ASN A 202 2.95 15.90 -13.20
N VAL A 203 3.75 16.20 -14.23
CA VAL A 203 4.46 15.21 -15.06
C VAL A 203 5.74 14.75 -14.38
#